data_eb52ea4aeffe338be97dfcaf7090f8f4
#
_entry.id   eb52ea4aeffe338be97dfcaf7090f8f4
#
_cell.length_a   1.000
_cell.length_b   1.000
_cell.length_c   1.000
_cell.angle_alpha   90.00
_cell.angle_beta   90.00
_cell.angle_gamma   90.00
#
_symmetry.space_group_name_H-M   'P 1'
#
loop_
_entity.id
_entity.type
_entity.pdbx_description
1 polymer ?
#
loop_
_entity_poly.entity_id
_entity_poly.type
_entity_poly.pdbx_seq_one_letter_code
_entity_poly.pdbx_strand_id
1 'polypeptide(L)'
;LHPADGVQPHEEAYANMCQAMGRDAGKKLAIDFDPTDERFMQAYFTCLHHPLEAEGVDFWWIDWQQGTVCAIPGLDPLWVLNARHYRDTARNGQRSLILSRYAGPGSHRYPVGFSGDTVISWASLDFQPQFTAMATNIGYPWWSHDIGGHMHGIRSDELSVRWLQLGVFSPILRLHSTKN
;
A
#
# COMPACT_ATOMS: atom_id res chain seq x y z
N LEU A 1 2.12 -6.42 -11.76
CA LEU A 1 2.69 -7.43 -10.84
C LEU A 1 1.79 -7.52 -9.62
N HIS A 2 1.19 -8.68 -9.37
CA HIS A 2 0.44 -8.91 -8.15
C HIS A 2 1.41 -9.54 -7.12
N PRO A 3 1.79 -8.85 -6.04
CA PRO A 3 2.85 -9.32 -5.15
C PRO A 3 2.60 -10.70 -4.55
N ALA A 4 1.33 -11.02 -4.26
CA ALA A 4 0.95 -12.30 -3.68
C ALA A 4 1.25 -13.52 -4.59
N ASP A 5 1.31 -13.30 -5.89
CA ASP A 5 1.60 -14.36 -6.87
C ASP A 5 3.11 -14.57 -7.07
N GLY A 6 3.94 -13.77 -6.42
CA GLY A 6 5.38 -13.76 -6.64
C GLY A 6 5.76 -13.26 -8.05
N VAL A 7 6.99 -13.56 -8.48
CA VAL A 7 7.48 -13.16 -9.81
C VAL A 7 7.50 -14.38 -10.74
N GLN A 8 6.74 -14.29 -11.83
CA GLN A 8 6.54 -15.40 -12.73
C GLN A 8 7.62 -15.45 -13.84
N PRO A 9 7.95 -16.64 -14.38
CA PRO A 9 9.01 -16.79 -15.39
C PRO A 9 8.79 -16.02 -16.70
N HIS A 10 7.56 -15.61 -17.00
CA HIS A 10 7.21 -14.84 -18.20
C HIS A 10 7.29 -13.32 -18.00
N GLU A 11 7.55 -12.85 -16.79
CA GLU A 11 7.64 -11.43 -16.49
C GLU A 11 9.02 -10.87 -16.85
N GLU A 12 9.04 -9.63 -17.33
CA GLU A 12 10.25 -8.97 -17.82
C GLU A 12 11.37 -8.93 -16.77
N ALA A 13 11.03 -8.67 -15.52
CA ALA A 13 11.99 -8.58 -14.43
C ALA A 13 12.50 -9.94 -13.91
N TYR A 14 11.91 -11.06 -14.33
CA TYR A 14 12.21 -12.39 -13.76
C TYR A 14 13.68 -12.76 -13.84
N ALA A 15 14.31 -12.58 -15.01
CA ALA A 15 15.71 -12.94 -15.20
C ALA A 15 16.65 -12.12 -14.30
N ASN A 16 16.38 -10.83 -14.19
CA ASN A 16 17.14 -9.91 -13.33
C ASN A 16 16.98 -10.27 -11.85
N MET A 17 15.76 -10.59 -11.42
CA MET A 17 15.52 -11.05 -10.06
C MET A 17 16.21 -12.39 -9.76
N CYS A 18 16.14 -13.36 -10.68
CA CYS A 18 16.88 -14.61 -10.52
C CYS A 18 18.38 -14.36 -10.33
N GLN A 19 18.98 -13.50 -11.16
CA GLN A 19 20.38 -13.14 -11.05
C GLN A 19 20.69 -12.49 -9.69
N ALA A 20 19.91 -11.52 -9.26
CA ALA A 20 20.09 -10.83 -7.99
C ALA A 20 19.97 -11.77 -6.78
N MET A 21 19.11 -12.77 -6.89
CA MET A 21 18.89 -13.77 -5.84
C MET A 21 19.83 -14.98 -5.93
N GLY A 22 20.69 -15.08 -6.96
CA GLY A 22 21.55 -16.23 -7.20
C GLY A 22 20.79 -17.49 -7.62
N ARG A 23 19.63 -17.33 -8.29
CA ARG A 23 18.77 -18.44 -8.78
C ARG A 23 19.05 -18.69 -10.26
N ASP A 24 18.86 -19.92 -10.68
CA ASP A 24 18.95 -20.31 -12.09
C ASP A 24 17.63 -20.03 -12.81
N ALA A 25 17.62 -19.00 -13.67
CA ALA A 25 16.46 -18.62 -14.47
C ALA A 25 16.02 -19.70 -15.48
N GLY A 26 16.96 -20.58 -15.89
CA GLY A 26 16.67 -21.67 -16.81
C GLY A 26 15.72 -22.72 -16.25
N LYS A 27 15.61 -22.81 -14.93
CA LYS A 27 14.65 -23.71 -14.27
C LYS A 27 13.20 -23.24 -14.36
N LYS A 28 12.96 -22.00 -14.74
CA LYS A 28 11.62 -21.41 -14.92
C LYS A 28 10.67 -21.63 -13.71
N LEU A 29 11.22 -21.60 -12.50
CA LEU A 29 10.47 -21.69 -11.26
C LEU A 29 10.09 -20.29 -10.79
N ALA A 30 8.82 -20.07 -10.46
CA ALA A 30 8.37 -18.81 -9.89
C ALA A 30 9.20 -18.42 -8.65
N ILE A 31 9.34 -17.12 -8.43
CA ILE A 31 9.96 -16.56 -7.25
C ILE A 31 8.83 -16.21 -6.29
N ASP A 32 8.74 -16.92 -5.16
CA ASP A 32 7.71 -16.68 -4.16
C ASP A 32 7.89 -15.30 -3.53
N PHE A 33 6.77 -14.67 -3.17
CA PHE A 33 6.79 -13.42 -2.46
C PHE A 33 7.05 -13.65 -0.97
N ASP A 34 8.21 -13.25 -0.48
CA ASP A 34 8.54 -13.30 0.94
C ASP A 34 9.18 -11.99 1.41
N PRO A 35 8.41 -11.09 2.05
CA PRO A 35 8.95 -9.82 2.56
C PRO A 35 9.90 -9.98 3.74
N THR A 36 10.04 -11.18 4.29
CA THR A 36 10.95 -11.49 5.39
C THR A 36 12.33 -11.96 4.92
N ASP A 37 12.44 -12.38 3.64
CA ASP A 37 13.71 -12.71 3.02
C ASP A 37 14.43 -11.43 2.56
N GLU A 38 15.60 -11.16 3.13
CA GLU A 38 16.42 -9.99 2.81
C GLU A 38 16.87 -9.96 1.35
N ARG A 39 17.24 -11.11 0.79
CA ARG A 39 17.67 -11.21 -0.61
C ARG A 39 16.52 -10.94 -1.56
N PHE A 40 15.35 -11.51 -1.25
CA PHE A 40 14.13 -11.22 -2.00
C PHE A 40 13.84 -9.73 -1.99
N MET A 41 13.78 -9.10 -0.81
CA MET A 41 13.45 -7.68 -0.70
C MET A 41 14.45 -6.77 -1.41
N GLN A 42 15.74 -7.09 -1.34
CA GLN A 42 16.74 -6.33 -2.09
C GLN A 42 16.55 -6.45 -3.60
N ALA A 43 16.35 -7.66 -4.12
CA ALA A 43 16.04 -7.89 -5.53
C ALA A 43 14.71 -7.22 -5.95
N TYR A 44 13.69 -7.30 -5.10
CA TYR A 44 12.39 -6.69 -5.30
C TYR A 44 12.50 -5.17 -5.50
N PHE A 45 13.22 -4.47 -4.65
CA PHE A 45 13.42 -3.04 -4.84
C PHE A 45 14.27 -2.73 -6.07
N THR A 46 15.42 -3.40 -6.23
CA THR A 46 16.37 -3.06 -7.30
C THR A 46 15.88 -3.43 -8.69
N CYS A 47 15.13 -4.53 -8.83
CA CYS A 47 14.68 -5.02 -10.13
C CYS A 47 13.26 -4.56 -10.50
N LEU A 48 12.40 -4.23 -9.52
CA LEU A 48 11.01 -3.89 -9.80
C LEU A 48 10.68 -2.43 -9.51
N HIS A 49 11.12 -1.88 -8.36
CA HIS A 49 10.74 -0.54 -7.92
C HIS A 49 11.66 0.55 -8.47
N HIS A 50 12.96 0.41 -8.28
CA HIS A 50 13.91 1.47 -8.67
C HIS A 50 13.89 1.81 -10.15
N PRO A 51 13.68 0.86 -11.11
CA PRO A 51 13.50 1.22 -12.51
C PRO A 51 12.28 2.13 -12.74
N LEU A 52 11.14 1.82 -12.12
CA LEU A 52 9.93 2.63 -12.23
C LEU A 52 10.07 3.99 -11.55
N GLU A 53 10.81 4.07 -10.45
CA GLU A 53 11.13 5.35 -9.82
C GLU A 53 12.03 6.22 -10.71
N ALA A 54 12.95 5.60 -11.44
CA ALA A 54 13.77 6.31 -12.44
C ALA A 54 12.94 6.85 -13.62
N GLU A 55 11.81 6.23 -13.91
CA GLU A 55 10.84 6.67 -14.92
C GLU A 55 9.85 7.73 -14.39
N GLY A 56 9.79 7.96 -13.06
CA GLY A 56 8.99 9.05 -12.50
C GLY A 56 8.00 8.66 -11.41
N VAL A 57 8.11 7.47 -10.82
CA VAL A 57 7.32 7.13 -9.63
C VAL A 57 7.92 7.78 -8.40
N ASP A 58 7.15 8.63 -7.71
CA ASP A 58 7.61 9.38 -6.53
C ASP A 58 7.42 8.62 -5.21
N PHE A 59 6.37 7.81 -5.10
CA PHE A 59 6.11 6.99 -3.92
C PHE A 59 5.20 5.81 -4.24
N TRP A 60 5.10 4.85 -3.32
CA TRP A 60 4.39 3.59 -3.51
C TRP A 60 3.10 3.53 -2.72
N TRP A 61 2.07 2.98 -3.36
CA TRP A 61 0.82 2.61 -2.72
C TRP A 61 0.86 1.12 -2.37
N ILE A 62 0.83 0.83 -1.07
CA ILE A 62 0.94 -0.53 -0.52
C ILE A 62 -0.41 -0.92 0.06
N ASP A 63 -0.91 -2.06 -0.36
CA ASP A 63 -2.17 -2.61 0.10
C ASP A 63 -1.99 -4.05 0.58
N TRP A 64 -3.06 -4.73 0.95
CA TRP A 64 -3.05 -6.07 1.55
C TRP A 64 -2.91 -7.24 0.56
N GLN A 65 -2.77 -6.99 -0.73
CA GLN A 65 -2.71 -8.01 -1.78
C GLN A 65 -1.63 -9.08 -1.59
N GLN A 66 -0.66 -8.85 -0.73
CA GLN A 66 0.38 -9.84 -0.37
C GLN A 66 -0.13 -10.95 0.55
N GLY A 67 -1.41 -10.95 0.92
CA GLY A 67 -1.97 -11.88 1.90
C GLY A 67 -1.65 -11.52 3.35
N THR A 68 -1.98 -12.42 4.27
CA THR A 68 -1.88 -12.21 5.73
C THR A 68 -0.81 -13.05 6.40
N VAL A 69 -0.05 -13.84 5.64
CA VAL A 69 0.98 -14.75 6.17
C VAL A 69 2.32 -14.52 5.48
N CYS A 70 3.39 -14.73 6.22
CA CYS A 70 4.77 -14.76 5.72
C CYS A 70 5.55 -15.89 6.40
N ALA A 71 6.83 -16.03 6.12
CA ALA A 71 7.67 -17.09 6.70
C ALA A 71 7.80 -16.98 8.24
N ILE A 72 7.53 -15.82 8.82
CA ILE A 72 7.55 -15.62 10.27
C ILE A 72 6.11 -15.74 10.81
N PRO A 73 5.80 -16.80 11.60
CA PRO A 73 4.47 -16.99 12.16
C PRO A 73 4.01 -15.80 13.01
N GLY A 74 2.77 -15.35 12.78
CA GLY A 74 2.14 -14.25 13.52
C GLY A 74 2.59 -12.84 13.11
N LEU A 75 3.50 -12.72 12.14
CA LEU A 75 3.90 -11.43 11.59
C LEU A 75 3.05 -11.10 10.35
N ASP A 76 2.36 -9.95 10.37
CA ASP A 76 1.63 -9.45 9.21
C ASP A 76 2.63 -8.94 8.15
N PRO A 77 2.60 -9.47 6.91
CA PRO A 77 3.47 -9.02 5.82
C PRO A 77 3.38 -7.51 5.56
N LEU A 78 2.20 -6.93 5.68
CA LEU A 78 1.99 -5.49 5.45
C LEU A 78 2.80 -4.63 6.43
N TRP A 79 2.95 -5.10 7.66
CA TRP A 79 3.75 -4.41 8.67
C TRP A 79 5.24 -4.35 8.29
N VAL A 80 5.75 -5.47 7.75
CA VAL A 80 7.13 -5.56 7.23
C VAL A 80 7.29 -4.68 6.00
N LEU A 81 6.36 -4.77 5.07
CA LEU A 81 6.36 -3.99 3.82
C LEU A 81 6.35 -2.49 4.08
N ASN A 82 5.54 -2.02 5.04
CA ASN A 82 5.54 -0.62 5.43
C ASN A 82 6.94 -0.15 5.87
N ALA A 83 7.58 -0.92 6.73
CA ALA A 83 8.92 -0.58 7.22
C ALA A 83 9.98 -0.61 6.11
N ARG A 84 9.92 -1.60 5.22
CA ARG A 84 10.86 -1.77 4.11
C ARG A 84 10.72 -0.66 3.06
N HIS A 85 9.51 -0.44 2.55
CA HIS A 85 9.25 0.61 1.57
C HIS A 85 9.55 2.00 2.13
N TYR A 86 9.14 2.29 3.37
CA TYR A 86 9.42 3.56 4.00
C TYR A 86 10.90 3.87 4.11
N ARG A 87 11.73 2.88 4.43
CA ARG A 87 13.19 3.04 4.46
C ARG A 87 13.79 3.17 3.08
N ASP A 88 13.31 2.37 2.13
CA ASP A 88 13.84 2.37 0.76
C ASP A 88 13.58 3.71 0.06
N THR A 89 12.42 4.32 0.26
CA THR A 89 12.09 5.63 -0.33
C THR A 89 13.02 6.77 0.17
N ALA A 90 13.73 6.57 1.29
CA ALA A 90 14.72 7.53 1.80
C ALA A 90 16.16 7.30 1.30
N ARG A 91 16.43 6.25 0.54
CA ARG A 91 17.80 5.82 0.17
C ARG A 91 18.65 6.90 -0.49
N ASN A 92 18.02 7.84 -1.19
CA ASN A 92 18.72 8.93 -1.90
C ASN A 92 18.71 10.25 -1.11
N GLY A 93 18.56 10.19 0.22
CA GLY A 93 18.50 11.38 1.08
C GLY A 93 17.15 12.12 1.00
N GLN A 94 16.15 11.50 0.42
CA GLN A 94 14.80 12.05 0.33
C GLN A 94 14.03 11.80 1.65
N ARG A 95 12.95 12.57 1.85
CA ARG A 95 12.01 12.29 2.93
C ARG A 95 11.18 11.07 2.57
N SER A 96 11.16 10.09 3.47
CA SER A 96 10.35 8.89 3.29
C SER A 96 8.86 9.20 3.16
N LEU A 97 8.20 8.56 2.20
CA LEU A 97 6.76 8.64 1.98
C LEU A 97 6.24 7.35 1.37
N ILE A 98 5.15 6.83 1.94
CA ILE A 98 4.36 5.75 1.36
C ILE A 98 2.88 6.04 1.57
N LEU A 99 2.02 5.49 0.71
CA LEU A 99 0.58 5.41 0.94
C LEU A 99 0.25 3.96 1.26
N SER A 100 -0.07 3.67 2.50
CA SER A 100 -0.27 2.28 2.93
C SER A 100 -1.53 2.07 3.76
N ARG A 101 -2.15 0.91 3.56
CA ARG A 101 -3.24 0.45 4.40
C ARG A 101 -2.77 0.31 5.86
N TYR A 102 -3.68 0.55 6.79
CA TYR A 102 -3.45 0.35 8.21
C TYR A 102 -3.08 -1.11 8.51
N ALA A 103 -1.98 -1.32 9.19
CA ALA A 103 -1.41 -2.63 9.52
C ALA A 103 -1.30 -2.87 11.04
N GLY A 104 -2.14 -2.22 11.83
CA GLY A 104 -2.13 -2.34 13.29
C GLY A 104 -1.34 -1.25 14.02
N PRO A 105 -1.11 -1.42 15.33
CA PRO A 105 -0.39 -0.46 16.15
C PRO A 105 1.01 -0.17 15.60
N GLY A 106 1.37 1.11 15.54
CA GLY A 106 2.65 1.54 14.99
C GLY A 106 2.64 1.96 13.51
N SER A 107 1.54 1.73 12.77
CA SER A 107 1.41 2.14 11.36
C SER A 107 1.56 3.65 11.14
N HIS A 108 1.24 4.47 12.16
CA HIS A 108 1.43 5.92 12.12
C HIS A 108 2.88 6.36 11.89
N ARG A 109 3.86 5.47 12.09
CA ARG A 109 5.28 5.72 11.79
C ARG A 109 5.57 5.75 10.28
N TYR A 110 4.65 5.27 9.46
CA TYR A 110 4.82 5.11 8.02
C TYR A 110 3.70 5.85 7.28
N PRO A 111 3.70 7.19 7.27
CA PRO A 111 2.69 7.94 6.57
C PRO A 111 2.85 7.81 5.04
N VAL A 112 1.74 7.84 4.31
CA VAL A 112 0.36 8.18 4.61
C VAL A 112 -0.46 6.90 4.83
N GLY A 113 -1.42 6.93 5.76
CA GLY A 113 -2.36 5.83 5.94
C GLY A 113 -3.66 6.00 5.14
N PHE A 114 -4.35 4.91 4.84
CA PHE A 114 -5.68 4.93 4.24
C PHE A 114 -6.60 3.83 4.81
N SER A 115 -7.91 4.08 4.74
CA SER A 115 -8.93 3.14 5.25
C SER A 115 -9.09 1.92 4.34
N GLY A 116 -9.15 2.14 3.04
CA GLY A 116 -9.44 1.14 2.02
C GLY A 116 -10.82 0.50 2.16
N ASP A 117 -11.38 0.05 1.05
CA ASP A 117 -12.59 -0.77 0.97
C ASP A 117 -13.80 -0.25 1.74
N THR A 118 -13.95 1.07 1.79
CA THR A 118 -15.03 1.73 2.51
C THR A 118 -16.37 1.49 1.81
N VAL A 119 -17.37 1.03 2.55
CA VAL A 119 -18.71 0.82 2.01
C VAL A 119 -19.37 2.15 1.66
N ILE A 120 -20.01 2.23 0.49
CA ILE A 120 -20.77 3.41 0.04
C ILE A 120 -22.04 3.54 0.90
N SER A 121 -21.96 4.32 1.98
CA SER A 121 -23.07 4.52 2.90
C SER A 121 -22.91 5.80 3.72
N TRP A 122 -24.02 6.32 4.23
CA TRP A 122 -24.03 7.44 5.18
C TRP A 122 -23.31 7.07 6.48
N ALA A 123 -23.51 5.85 6.98
CA ALA A 123 -22.83 5.39 8.20
C ALA A 123 -21.31 5.39 8.06
N SER A 124 -20.79 5.04 6.89
CA SER A 124 -19.36 5.15 6.62
C SER A 124 -18.87 6.59 6.64
N LEU A 125 -19.64 7.52 6.07
CA LEU A 125 -19.29 8.93 6.10
C LEU A 125 -19.35 9.52 7.51
N ASP A 126 -20.39 9.21 8.28
CA ASP A 126 -20.58 9.71 9.64
C ASP A 126 -19.44 9.30 10.60
N PHE A 127 -18.85 8.14 10.36
CA PHE A 127 -17.71 7.65 11.14
C PHE A 127 -16.42 8.45 10.90
N GLN A 128 -16.19 8.98 9.70
CA GLN A 128 -14.88 9.50 9.30
C GLN A 128 -14.42 10.75 10.09
N PRO A 129 -15.26 11.74 10.41
CA PRO A 129 -14.82 12.91 11.18
C PRO A 129 -14.28 12.53 12.58
N GLN A 130 -15.01 11.67 13.28
CA GLN A 130 -14.58 11.19 14.60
C GLN A 130 -13.30 10.37 14.50
N PHE A 131 -13.23 9.46 13.54
CA PHE A 131 -12.04 8.65 13.30
C PHE A 131 -10.81 9.52 13.01
N THR A 132 -10.94 10.53 12.15
CA THR A 132 -9.83 11.44 11.79
C THR A 132 -9.31 12.18 13.03
N ALA A 133 -10.20 12.69 13.88
CA ALA A 133 -9.80 13.34 15.12
C ALA A 133 -9.07 12.37 16.07
N MET A 134 -9.56 11.15 16.22
CA MET A 134 -8.93 10.13 17.06
C MET A 134 -7.56 9.69 16.51
N ALA A 135 -7.45 9.47 15.19
CA ALA A 135 -6.20 9.12 14.53
C ALA A 135 -5.14 10.23 14.73
N THR A 136 -5.54 11.48 14.63
CA THR A 136 -4.66 12.62 14.89
C THR A 136 -4.13 12.63 16.31
N ASN A 137 -4.96 12.31 17.30
CA ASN A 137 -4.56 12.26 18.71
C ASN A 137 -3.48 11.21 19.03
N ILE A 138 -3.40 10.16 18.22
CA ILE A 138 -2.35 9.12 18.35
C ILE A 138 -1.16 9.34 17.41
N GLY A 139 -1.07 10.51 16.77
CA GLY A 139 0.03 10.83 15.87
C GLY A 139 -0.12 10.27 14.46
N TYR A 140 -1.34 9.96 14.02
CA TYR A 140 -1.63 9.50 12.65
C TYR A 140 -2.48 10.53 11.87
N PRO A 141 -1.97 11.77 11.68
CA PRO A 141 -2.75 12.86 11.12
C PRO A 141 -2.89 12.77 9.59
N TRP A 142 -1.96 12.10 8.90
CA TRP A 142 -1.98 12.01 7.43
C TRP A 142 -2.81 10.82 6.98
N TRP A 143 -4.12 11.01 7.04
CA TRP A 143 -5.08 9.98 6.68
C TRP A 143 -5.76 10.29 5.35
N SER A 144 -5.83 9.29 4.49
CA SER A 144 -6.49 9.34 3.19
C SER A 144 -7.77 8.51 3.22
N HIS A 145 -8.90 9.19 3.19
CA HIS A 145 -10.21 8.52 3.08
C HIS A 145 -10.44 7.98 1.67
N ASP A 146 -11.30 6.97 1.55
CA ASP A 146 -11.93 6.57 0.30
C ASP A 146 -13.11 7.50 0.04
N ILE A 147 -12.83 8.70 -0.49
CA ILE A 147 -13.85 9.74 -0.69
C ILE A 147 -14.85 9.29 -1.75
N GLY A 148 -16.12 9.24 -1.35
CA GLY A 148 -17.22 8.68 -2.13
C GLY A 148 -17.61 7.26 -1.72
N GLY A 149 -16.79 6.57 -0.98
CA GLY A 149 -16.88 5.15 -0.68
C GLY A 149 -16.36 4.29 -1.82
N HIS A 150 -15.75 3.14 -1.50
CA HIS A 150 -15.06 2.33 -2.48
C HIS A 150 -15.95 1.26 -3.12
N MET A 151 -16.68 0.48 -2.32
CA MET A 151 -17.41 -0.69 -2.79
C MET A 151 -18.72 -0.89 -2.04
N HIS A 152 -19.55 -1.76 -2.59
CA HIS A 152 -20.87 -2.09 -2.05
C HIS A 152 -21.78 -0.85 -1.84
N GLY A 153 -22.98 -1.06 -1.35
CA GLY A 153 -23.93 0.05 -1.12
C GLY A 153 -24.48 0.67 -2.40
N ILE A 154 -25.12 1.82 -2.24
CA ILE A 154 -25.77 2.55 -3.34
C ILE A 154 -25.22 3.97 -3.37
N ARG A 155 -24.67 4.35 -4.51
CA ARG A 155 -24.22 5.72 -4.75
C ARG A 155 -25.43 6.67 -4.82
N SER A 156 -25.31 7.81 -4.15
CA SER A 156 -26.21 8.93 -4.36
C SER A 156 -25.40 10.22 -4.54
N ASP A 157 -25.96 11.17 -5.28
CA ASP A 157 -25.27 12.44 -5.54
C ASP A 157 -25.06 13.23 -4.25
N GLU A 158 -26.06 13.23 -3.37
CA GLU A 158 -25.94 13.91 -2.08
C GLU A 158 -24.84 13.30 -1.21
N LEU A 159 -24.80 11.98 -1.08
CA LEU A 159 -23.72 11.29 -0.34
C LEU A 159 -22.35 11.62 -0.93
N SER A 160 -22.23 11.63 -2.25
CA SER A 160 -20.98 11.96 -2.94
C SER A 160 -20.52 13.39 -2.66
N VAL A 161 -21.46 14.36 -2.69
CA VAL A 161 -21.18 15.77 -2.34
C VAL A 161 -20.72 15.90 -0.89
N ARG A 162 -21.36 15.21 0.05
CA ARG A 162 -20.98 15.25 1.47
C ARG A 162 -19.60 14.62 1.72
N TRP A 163 -19.30 13.50 1.05
CA TRP A 163 -17.97 12.93 1.06
C TRP A 163 -16.91 13.91 0.53
N LEU A 164 -17.20 14.58 -0.58
CA LEU A 164 -16.28 15.56 -1.15
C LEU A 164 -16.06 16.75 -0.19
N GLN A 165 -17.13 17.24 0.45
CA GLN A 165 -17.02 18.31 1.46
C GLN A 165 -16.11 17.89 2.62
N LEU A 166 -16.26 16.66 3.15
CA LEU A 166 -15.33 16.11 4.14
C LEU A 166 -13.89 16.05 3.58
N GLY A 167 -13.76 15.58 2.34
CA GLY A 167 -12.47 15.44 1.68
C GLY A 167 -11.69 16.73 1.55
N VAL A 168 -12.37 17.84 1.25
CA VAL A 168 -11.74 19.18 1.16
C VAL A 168 -11.11 19.61 2.49
N PHE A 169 -11.68 19.21 3.62
CA PHE A 169 -11.16 19.49 4.96
C PHE A 169 -10.30 18.35 5.54
N SER A 170 -10.10 17.28 4.78
CA SER A 170 -9.26 16.15 5.19
C SER A 170 -7.79 16.40 4.84
N PRO A 171 -6.84 15.77 5.56
CA PRO A 171 -5.41 15.91 5.26
C PRO A 171 -5.03 15.52 3.82
N ILE A 172 -5.69 14.49 3.28
CA ILE A 172 -5.50 14.00 1.91
C ILE A 172 -6.85 13.95 1.20
N LEU A 173 -6.98 14.69 0.11
CA LEU A 173 -8.13 14.62 -0.79
C LEU A 173 -7.85 13.58 -1.90
N ARG A 174 -8.43 12.39 -1.76
CA ARG A 174 -8.31 11.30 -2.74
C ARG A 174 -9.67 10.70 -3.04
N LEU A 175 -10.15 10.90 -4.25
CA LEU A 175 -11.34 10.20 -4.73
C LEU A 175 -10.99 8.73 -4.98
N HIS A 176 -11.82 7.84 -4.46
CA HIS A 176 -11.62 6.41 -4.65
C HIS A 176 -12.97 5.69 -4.66
N SER A 177 -13.28 5.07 -5.78
CA SER A 177 -14.51 4.28 -5.93
C SER A 177 -14.34 3.20 -6.98
N THR A 178 -15.12 2.14 -6.86
CA THR A 178 -15.29 1.18 -7.94
C THR A 178 -16.12 1.79 -9.06
N LYS A 179 -15.91 1.29 -10.27
CA LYS A 179 -16.73 1.61 -11.41
C LYS A 179 -18.08 0.89 -11.25
N ASN A 180 -19.15 1.63 -10.99
CA ASN A 180 -20.52 1.14 -10.96
C ASN A 180 -21.20 1.45 -12.29
#